data_e891bf36ac013a7eecd08d962e867029
#
_entry.id   e891bf36ac013a7eecd08d962e867029
#
_cell.length_a   1.000
_cell.length_b   1.000
_cell.length_c   1.000
_cell.angle_alpha   90.00
_cell.angle_beta   90.00
_cell.angle_gamma   90.00
#
_symmetry.space_group_name_H-M   'P 1'
#
loop_
_entity.id
_entity.type
_entity.pdbx_description
1 polymer ?
#
loop_
_entity_poly.entity_id
_entity_poly.type
_entity_poly.pdbx_seq_one_letter_code
_entity_poly.pdbx_strand_id
1 'polypeptide(L)'
;LHAKRYVFVAPVMTLSEQTSSVWQIWFDGCALPNPGRIGLGALLVSPQGTRIELSSPAGRTGCSNEAELIALCSALEHAGSLGARHIYIRGDSDFVVRHLRGEQRTGIAPLLDLVVRTEALLAGFESFSLEWVPRHRNRDADRLSRAALGLPDKPAPVPGRRRARKR
;
A
#
# COMPACT_ATOMS: atom_id res chain seq x y z
N LEU A 1 5.09 25.30 11.39
CA LEU A 1 5.02 24.08 10.54
C LEU A 1 3.56 23.80 10.27
N HIS A 2 3.07 24.26 9.09
CA HIS A 2 1.67 24.10 8.72
C HIS A 2 1.45 22.69 8.17
N ALA A 3 0.66 21.90 8.87
CA ALA A 3 0.13 20.65 8.33
C ALA A 3 -0.76 20.99 7.14
N LYS A 4 -0.32 20.69 5.94
CA LYS A 4 -1.18 20.77 4.75
C LYS A 4 -2.28 19.72 4.93
N ARG A 5 -3.48 20.16 5.30
CA ARG A 5 -4.68 19.37 5.16
C ARG A 5 -4.92 19.21 3.65
N TYR A 6 -4.72 18.03 3.13
CA TYR A 6 -5.16 17.71 1.79
C TYR A 6 -6.68 17.62 1.81
N VAL A 7 -7.34 18.73 1.53
CA VAL A 7 -8.77 18.75 1.28
C VAL A 7 -8.95 18.24 -0.15
N PHE A 8 -9.64 17.13 -0.28
CA PHE A 8 -10.08 16.59 -1.56
C PHE A 8 -11.03 17.61 -2.21
N VAL A 9 -10.54 18.35 -3.20
CA VAL A 9 -11.37 19.11 -4.11
C VAL A 9 -11.40 18.36 -5.42
N ALA A 10 -12.38 17.48 -5.58
CA ALA A 10 -12.64 16.84 -6.86
C ALA A 10 -13.12 17.88 -7.85
N PRO A 11 -12.61 17.92 -9.10
CA PRO A 11 -13.29 18.62 -10.17
C PRO A 11 -14.69 18.02 -10.33
N VAL A 12 -15.68 18.85 -10.68
CA VAL A 12 -17.07 18.41 -10.88
C VAL A 12 -17.13 17.58 -12.17
N MET A 13 -16.76 16.29 -12.04
CA MET A 13 -16.99 15.27 -13.06
C MET A 13 -18.27 14.52 -12.71
N THR A 14 -18.95 13.99 -13.70
CA THR A 14 -20.12 13.14 -13.45
C THR A 14 -19.67 11.86 -12.70
N LEU A 15 -20.53 11.31 -11.85
CA LEU A 15 -20.23 10.11 -11.08
C LEU A 15 -19.74 8.92 -11.93
N SER A 16 -20.23 8.82 -13.17
CA SER A 16 -19.83 7.78 -14.12
C SER A 16 -18.42 7.99 -14.69
N GLU A 17 -18.00 9.24 -14.90
CA GLU A 17 -16.65 9.58 -15.38
C GLU A 17 -15.61 9.44 -14.28
N GLN A 18 -15.97 9.72 -13.03
CA GLN A 18 -15.06 9.53 -11.88
C GLN A 18 -14.74 8.06 -11.62
N THR A 19 -15.73 7.17 -11.74
CA THR A 19 -15.50 5.72 -11.55
C THR A 19 -14.76 5.07 -12.70
N SER A 20 -14.82 5.64 -13.92
CA SER A 20 -14.16 5.09 -15.11
C SER A 20 -12.68 5.46 -15.26
N SER A 21 -12.16 6.39 -14.44
CA SER A 21 -10.79 6.90 -14.54
C SER A 21 -9.89 6.54 -13.33
N VAL A 22 -10.42 5.87 -12.32
CA VAL A 22 -9.70 5.56 -11.07
C VAL A 22 -8.95 4.23 -11.18
N TRP A 23 -7.66 4.28 -10.91
CA TRP A 23 -6.84 3.09 -10.70
C TRP A 23 -7.00 2.56 -9.27
N GLN A 24 -7.10 1.26 -9.14
CA GLN A 24 -7.14 0.57 -7.85
C GLN A 24 -5.74 0.04 -7.52
N ILE A 25 -5.27 0.27 -6.31
CA ILE A 25 -3.95 -0.16 -5.85
C ILE A 25 -4.08 -0.91 -4.52
N TRP A 26 -3.52 -2.11 -4.44
CA TRP A 26 -3.28 -2.83 -3.20
C TRP A 26 -1.78 -2.99 -3.03
N PHE A 27 -1.28 -2.72 -1.84
CA PHE A 27 0.16 -2.84 -1.55
C PHE A 27 0.41 -3.63 -0.27
N ASP A 28 1.55 -4.27 -0.21
CA ASP A 28 2.08 -4.95 0.96
C ASP A 28 3.60 -5.00 0.89
N GLY A 29 4.25 -4.89 2.04
CA GLY A 29 5.68 -5.08 2.21
C GLY A 29 5.95 -6.05 3.33
N CYS A 30 6.90 -6.93 3.16
CA CYS A 30 7.34 -7.85 4.20
C CYS A 30 8.84 -7.74 4.46
N ALA A 31 9.23 -7.93 5.70
CA ALA A 31 10.63 -8.04 6.11
C ALA A 31 10.86 -9.41 6.77
N LEU A 32 11.87 -10.15 6.31
CA LEU A 32 12.15 -11.48 6.84
C LEU A 32 13.66 -11.72 6.97
N PRO A 33 14.14 -12.02 8.23
CA PRO A 33 13.42 -11.80 9.49
C PRO A 33 13.02 -10.32 9.63
N ASN A 34 12.27 -9.94 10.68
CA ASN A 34 11.94 -8.54 10.93
C ASN A 34 12.76 -7.98 12.12
N PRO A 35 13.75 -7.06 11.89
CA PRO A 35 14.17 -6.52 10.59
C PRO A 35 14.97 -7.52 9.75
N GLY A 36 14.93 -7.35 8.44
CA GLY A 36 15.65 -8.24 7.52
C GLY A 36 15.44 -7.86 6.06
N ARG A 37 15.53 -8.86 5.18
CA ARG A 37 15.30 -8.70 3.76
C ARG A 37 13.86 -8.23 3.47
N ILE A 38 13.72 -7.29 2.56
CA ILE A 38 12.44 -6.68 2.23
C ILE A 38 11.93 -7.20 0.89
N GLY A 39 10.70 -7.70 0.91
CA GLY A 39 9.92 -8.03 -0.29
C GLY A 39 8.79 -7.03 -0.51
N LEU A 40 8.60 -6.63 -1.76
CA LEU A 40 7.59 -5.66 -2.17
C LEU A 40 6.53 -6.34 -3.01
N GLY A 41 5.27 -6.07 -2.73
CA GLY A 41 4.14 -6.57 -3.49
C GLY A 41 3.09 -5.49 -3.73
N ALA A 42 2.54 -5.47 -4.93
CA ALA A 42 1.39 -4.63 -5.25
C ALA A 42 0.56 -5.24 -6.38
N LEU A 43 -0.74 -4.98 -6.32
CA LEU A 43 -1.67 -5.22 -7.40
C LEU A 43 -2.23 -3.88 -7.85
N LEU A 44 -2.07 -3.55 -9.13
CA LEU A 44 -2.68 -2.40 -9.77
C LEU A 44 -3.78 -2.90 -10.71
N VAL A 45 -4.94 -2.27 -10.64
CA VAL A 45 -6.04 -2.54 -11.57
C VAL A 45 -6.41 -1.25 -12.26
N SER A 46 -6.28 -1.24 -13.59
CA SER A 46 -6.61 -0.07 -14.42
C SER A 46 -8.13 0.19 -14.41
N PRO A 47 -8.57 1.39 -14.83
CA PRO A 47 -10.00 1.67 -15.00
C PRO A 47 -10.71 0.70 -15.95
N GLN A 48 -9.99 0.09 -16.89
CA GLN A 48 -10.50 -0.91 -17.83
C GLN A 48 -10.48 -2.34 -17.28
N GLY A 49 -10.00 -2.53 -16.05
CA GLY A 49 -9.91 -3.83 -15.38
C GLY A 49 -8.63 -4.62 -15.68
N THR A 50 -7.65 -4.05 -16.36
CA THR A 50 -6.35 -4.69 -16.57
C THR A 50 -5.62 -4.82 -15.24
N ARG A 51 -5.20 -6.02 -14.88
CA ARG A 51 -4.48 -6.36 -13.67
C ARG A 51 -2.98 -6.35 -13.93
N ILE A 52 -2.23 -5.65 -13.09
CA ILE A 52 -0.77 -5.59 -13.13
C ILE A 52 -0.26 -6.00 -11.76
N GLU A 53 0.48 -7.09 -11.71
CA GLU A 53 1.08 -7.61 -10.49
C GLU A 53 2.55 -7.20 -10.40
N LEU A 54 2.92 -6.63 -9.26
CA LEU A 54 4.30 -6.24 -8.95
C LEU A 54 4.80 -7.09 -7.80
N SER A 55 5.94 -7.73 -8.00
CA SER A 55 6.63 -8.52 -6.97
C SER A 55 8.13 -8.40 -7.18
N SER A 56 8.82 -7.78 -6.25
CA SER A 56 10.26 -7.60 -6.33
C SER A 56 10.92 -7.48 -4.96
N PRO A 57 12.16 -7.95 -4.79
CA PRO A 57 12.95 -7.62 -3.61
C PRO A 57 13.31 -6.13 -3.65
N ALA A 58 13.37 -5.49 -2.48
CA ALA A 58 13.75 -4.08 -2.39
C ALA A 58 15.26 -3.84 -2.60
N GLY A 59 16.07 -4.89 -2.55
CA GLY A 59 17.53 -4.78 -2.62
C GLY A 59 18.16 -4.15 -1.37
N ARG A 60 17.43 -4.12 -0.25
CA ARG A 60 17.88 -3.62 1.04
C ARG A 60 17.20 -4.36 2.18
N THR A 61 17.71 -4.17 3.39
CA THR A 61 17.11 -4.63 4.62
C THR A 61 16.40 -3.49 5.35
N GLY A 62 15.47 -3.84 6.23
CA GLY A 62 14.75 -2.90 7.08
C GLY A 62 13.67 -3.60 7.90
N CYS A 63 12.90 -2.82 8.64
CA CYS A 63 11.76 -3.33 9.40
C CYS A 63 10.48 -3.44 8.54
N SER A 64 9.45 -4.07 9.09
CA SER A 64 8.18 -4.25 8.37
C SER A 64 7.52 -2.92 7.99
N ASN A 65 7.61 -1.88 8.82
CA ASN A 65 7.07 -0.56 8.49
C ASN A 65 7.81 0.11 7.33
N GLU A 66 9.14 -0.05 7.25
CA GLU A 66 9.91 0.39 6.08
C GLU A 66 9.49 -0.39 4.83
N ALA A 67 9.32 -1.70 4.94
CA ALA A 67 8.89 -2.55 3.83
C ALA A 67 7.54 -2.11 3.26
N GLU A 68 6.57 -1.80 4.11
CA GLU A 68 5.25 -1.30 3.73
C GLU A 68 5.32 0.04 2.99
N LEU A 69 6.10 0.99 3.50
CA LEU A 69 6.28 2.30 2.87
C LEU A 69 7.00 2.17 1.51
N ILE A 70 8.03 1.35 1.42
CA ILE A 70 8.77 1.13 0.17
C ILE A 70 7.87 0.45 -0.86
N ALA A 71 7.05 -0.52 -0.45
CA ALA A 71 6.08 -1.17 -1.34
C ALA A 71 5.07 -0.16 -1.90
N LEU A 72 4.55 0.73 -1.07
CA LEU A 72 3.64 1.78 -1.53
C LEU A 72 4.35 2.75 -2.48
N CYS A 73 5.56 3.22 -2.16
CA CYS A 73 6.35 4.07 -3.06
C CYS A 73 6.54 3.41 -4.43
N SER A 74 6.91 2.13 -4.45
CA SER A 74 7.08 1.38 -5.70
C SER A 74 5.78 1.29 -6.51
N ALA A 75 4.66 1.01 -5.85
CA ALA A 75 3.36 0.96 -6.50
C ALA A 75 2.94 2.32 -7.08
N LEU A 76 3.17 3.41 -6.36
CA LEU A 76 2.88 4.77 -6.82
C LEU A 76 3.74 5.17 -8.02
N GLU A 77 5.02 4.85 -8.01
CA GLU A 77 5.92 5.10 -9.13
C GLU A 77 5.46 4.35 -10.40
N HIS A 78 5.08 3.09 -10.27
CA HIS A 78 4.53 2.30 -11.38
C HIS A 78 3.20 2.86 -11.89
N ALA A 79 2.27 3.18 -11.01
CA ALA A 79 0.98 3.77 -11.39
C ALA A 79 1.18 5.09 -12.14
N GLY A 80 2.07 5.95 -11.65
CA GLY A 80 2.42 7.21 -12.32
C GLY A 80 3.02 7.00 -13.71
N SER A 81 3.92 6.01 -13.87
CA SER A 81 4.53 5.67 -15.16
C SER A 81 3.51 5.13 -16.17
N LEU A 82 2.42 4.55 -15.70
CA LEU A 82 1.32 4.05 -16.52
C LEU A 82 0.26 5.12 -16.83
N GLY A 83 0.48 6.37 -16.39
CA GLY A 83 -0.41 7.48 -16.65
C GLY A 83 -1.60 7.60 -15.69
N ALA A 84 -1.57 6.90 -14.56
CA ALA A 84 -2.62 7.04 -13.54
C ALA A 84 -2.64 8.47 -12.98
N ARG A 85 -3.83 9.07 -12.92
CA ARG A 85 -4.06 10.43 -12.39
C ARG A 85 -4.92 10.41 -11.14
N HIS A 86 -5.83 9.46 -11.05
CA HIS A 86 -6.74 9.25 -9.93
C HIS A 86 -6.52 7.83 -9.41
N ILE A 87 -6.25 7.69 -8.11
CA ILE A 87 -5.91 6.41 -7.50
C ILE A 87 -6.70 6.16 -6.23
N TYR A 88 -7.08 4.92 -6.03
CA TYR A 88 -7.66 4.41 -4.80
C TYR A 88 -6.73 3.34 -4.22
N ILE A 89 -6.19 3.61 -3.04
CA ILE A 89 -5.13 2.81 -2.42
C ILE A 89 -5.70 2.03 -1.24
N ARG A 90 -5.38 0.75 -1.15
CA ARG A 90 -5.71 -0.13 -0.03
C ARG A 90 -4.47 -0.84 0.48
N GLY A 91 -4.36 -0.93 1.79
CA GLY A 91 -3.31 -1.68 2.47
C GLY A 91 -3.74 -2.08 3.87
N ASP A 92 -3.06 -3.04 4.46
CA ASP A 92 -3.35 -3.55 5.78
C ASP A 92 -2.39 -3.02 6.87
N SER A 93 -1.55 -2.07 6.53
CA SER A 93 -0.65 -1.41 7.47
C SER A 93 -1.31 -0.22 8.16
N ASP A 94 -1.67 -0.39 9.42
CA ASP A 94 -2.20 0.70 10.26
C ASP A 94 -1.18 1.86 10.39
N PHE A 95 0.11 1.53 10.51
CA PHE A 95 1.18 2.50 10.55
C PHE A 95 1.17 3.42 9.34
N VAL A 96 1.15 2.86 8.12
CA VAL A 96 1.18 3.64 6.88
C VAL A 96 -0.06 4.51 6.74
N VAL A 97 -1.23 3.92 6.97
CA VAL A 97 -2.51 4.63 6.82
C VAL A 97 -2.60 5.81 7.78
N ARG A 98 -2.25 5.64 9.06
CA ARG A 98 -2.29 6.72 10.06
C ARG A 98 -1.30 7.83 9.77
N HIS A 99 -0.07 7.48 9.33
CA HIS A 99 0.96 8.48 9.01
C HIS A 99 0.56 9.32 7.79
N LEU A 100 0.05 8.69 6.75
CA LEU A 100 -0.36 9.40 5.54
C LEU A 100 -1.66 10.19 5.70
N ARG A 101 -2.49 9.83 6.67
CA ARG A 101 -3.66 10.64 7.08
C ARG A 101 -3.31 11.80 8.01
N GLY A 102 -2.06 11.89 8.48
CA GLY A 102 -1.63 12.90 9.42
C GLY A 102 -2.08 12.67 10.87
N GLU A 103 -2.53 11.45 11.20
CA GLU A 103 -2.96 11.07 12.56
C GLU A 103 -1.78 10.74 13.48
N GLN A 104 -0.64 10.36 12.90
CA GLN A 104 0.61 10.06 13.59
C GLN A 104 1.80 10.67 12.85
N ARG A 105 2.89 10.92 13.58
CA ARG A 105 4.18 11.33 12.99
C ARG A 105 5.31 10.63 13.72
N THR A 106 6.02 9.74 13.03
CA THR A 106 7.18 9.06 13.60
C THR A 106 8.34 10.03 13.84
N GLY A 107 9.09 9.82 14.93
CA GLY A 107 10.38 10.50 15.17
C GLY A 107 11.58 9.71 14.65
N ILE A 108 11.38 8.53 14.08
CA ILE A 108 12.44 7.65 13.57
C ILE A 108 12.82 8.11 12.17
N ALA A 109 14.05 8.64 12.02
CA ALA A 109 14.51 9.28 10.78
C ALA A 109 14.31 8.45 9.51
N PRO A 110 14.71 7.16 9.42
CA PRO A 110 14.50 6.36 8.21
C PRO A 110 13.03 6.19 7.83
N LEU A 111 12.15 6.05 8.80
CA LEU A 111 10.70 5.95 8.56
C LEU A 111 10.11 7.30 8.16
N LEU A 112 10.54 8.37 8.79
CA LEU A 112 10.09 9.73 8.45
C LEU A 112 10.48 10.09 7.01
N ASP A 113 11.68 9.76 6.57
CA ASP A 113 12.14 10.01 5.20
C ASP A 113 11.27 9.27 4.19
N LEU A 114 10.89 8.02 4.48
CA LEU A 114 9.99 7.24 3.63
C LEU A 114 8.56 7.80 3.62
N VAL A 115 8.06 8.26 4.76
CA VAL A 115 6.74 8.94 4.83
C VAL A 115 6.75 10.20 3.97
N VAL A 116 7.77 11.03 4.09
CA VAL A 116 7.91 12.27 3.29
C VAL A 116 8.00 11.95 1.80
N ARG A 117 8.77 10.94 1.41
CA ARG A 117 8.85 10.48 0.02
C ARG A 117 7.49 10.01 -0.51
N THR A 118 6.77 9.25 0.28
CA THR A 118 5.43 8.77 -0.08
C THR A 118 4.46 9.93 -0.27
N GLU A 119 4.47 10.90 0.65
CA GLU A 119 3.67 12.12 0.54
C GLU A 119 3.99 12.90 -0.74
N ALA A 120 5.27 13.00 -1.11
CA ALA A 120 5.69 13.67 -2.35
C ALA A 120 5.18 12.93 -3.61
N LEU A 121 5.24 11.60 -3.62
CA LEU A 121 4.68 10.79 -4.70
C LEU A 121 3.16 10.94 -4.82
N LEU A 122 2.45 10.93 -3.72
CA LEU A 122 0.99 11.14 -3.68
C LEU A 122 0.60 12.52 -4.23
N ALA A 123 1.39 13.55 -3.94
CA ALA A 123 1.14 14.91 -4.44
C ALA A 123 1.23 15.02 -5.97
N GLY A 124 1.85 14.06 -6.65
CA GLY A 124 1.93 14.01 -8.11
C GLY A 124 0.65 13.50 -8.80
N PHE A 125 -0.29 12.93 -8.05
CA PHE A 125 -1.59 12.50 -8.58
C PHE A 125 -2.62 13.63 -8.47
N GLU A 126 -3.58 13.67 -9.38
CA GLU A 126 -4.67 14.65 -9.31
C GLU A 126 -5.60 14.40 -8.13
N SER A 127 -5.85 13.13 -7.82
CA SER A 127 -6.58 12.73 -6.62
C SER A 127 -6.13 11.36 -6.14
N PHE A 128 -6.19 11.17 -4.83
CA PHE A 128 -6.00 9.86 -4.22
C PHE A 128 -6.91 9.69 -3.01
N SER A 129 -7.24 8.45 -2.72
CA SER A 129 -7.80 8.04 -1.43
C SER A 129 -7.02 6.83 -0.90
N LEU A 130 -6.96 6.72 0.42
CA LEU A 130 -6.24 5.67 1.12
C LEU A 130 -7.14 5.04 2.17
N GLU A 131 -7.35 3.74 2.06
CA GLU A 131 -8.18 2.95 2.95
C GLU A 131 -7.36 1.84 3.60
N TRP A 132 -7.52 1.69 4.92
CA TRP A 132 -7.06 0.49 5.60
C TRP A 132 -8.04 -0.67 5.33
N VAL A 133 -7.51 -1.82 4.99
CA VAL A 133 -8.28 -3.07 4.85
C VAL A 133 -7.68 -4.16 5.71
N PRO A 134 -8.48 -5.11 6.22
CA PRO A 134 -7.93 -6.24 6.97
C PRO A 134 -7.12 -7.16 6.05
N ARG A 135 -6.16 -7.89 6.61
CA ARG A 135 -5.23 -8.76 5.87
C ARG A 135 -5.92 -9.73 4.91
N HIS A 136 -7.07 -10.28 5.29
CA HIS A 136 -7.80 -11.22 4.42
C HIS A 136 -8.36 -10.56 3.16
N ARG A 137 -8.41 -9.23 3.09
CA ARG A 137 -8.78 -8.45 1.89
C ARG A 137 -7.59 -7.87 1.15
N ASN A 138 -6.37 -8.18 1.58
CA ASN A 138 -5.12 -7.75 0.94
C ASN A 138 -4.25 -8.95 0.51
N ARG A 139 -4.89 -10.05 0.15
CA ARG A 139 -4.21 -11.34 -0.09
C ARG A 139 -3.31 -11.34 -1.32
N ASP A 140 -3.70 -10.67 -2.39
CA ASP A 140 -2.87 -10.59 -3.60
C ASP A 140 -1.57 -9.84 -3.33
N ALA A 141 -1.62 -8.70 -2.67
CA ALA A 141 -0.43 -7.94 -2.31
C ALA A 141 0.46 -8.70 -1.31
N ASP A 142 -0.13 -9.38 -0.31
CA ASP A 142 0.62 -10.24 0.64
C ASP A 142 1.33 -11.39 -0.10
N ARG A 143 0.64 -12.06 -0.99
CA ARG A 143 1.24 -13.13 -1.84
C ARG A 143 2.42 -12.59 -2.64
N LEU A 144 2.28 -11.44 -3.26
CA LEU A 144 3.29 -10.83 -4.12
C LEU A 144 4.52 -10.38 -3.33
N SER A 145 4.34 -9.78 -2.15
CA SER A 145 5.45 -9.37 -1.28
C SER A 145 6.25 -10.58 -0.78
N ARG A 146 5.56 -11.67 -0.44
CA ARG A 146 6.18 -12.92 -0.01
C ARG A 146 6.89 -13.62 -1.15
N ALA A 147 6.29 -13.70 -2.32
CA ALA A 147 6.90 -14.29 -3.52
C ALA A 147 8.21 -13.59 -3.90
N ALA A 148 8.32 -12.29 -3.68
CA ALA A 148 9.55 -11.52 -3.88
C ALA A 148 10.75 -12.04 -3.08
N LEU A 149 10.50 -12.67 -1.94
CA LEU A 149 11.51 -13.31 -1.10
C LEU A 149 11.58 -14.85 -1.27
N GLY A 150 10.86 -15.41 -2.23
CA GLY A 150 10.78 -16.85 -2.45
C GLY A 150 9.95 -17.60 -1.40
N LEU A 151 9.06 -16.90 -0.68
CA LEU A 151 8.19 -17.50 0.33
C LEU A 151 6.89 -18.00 -0.29
N PRO A 152 6.35 -19.15 0.19
CA PRO A 152 5.08 -19.67 -0.28
C PRO A 152 3.91 -18.79 0.19
N ASP A 153 2.77 -18.95 -0.49
CA ASP A 153 1.51 -18.35 -0.06
C ASP A 153 1.13 -18.84 1.33
N LYS A 154 0.50 -17.98 2.12
CA LYS A 154 -0.08 -18.41 3.39
C LYS A 154 -1.25 -19.37 3.12
N PRO A 155 -1.34 -20.47 3.86
CA PRO A 155 -2.47 -21.38 3.73
C PRO A 155 -3.78 -20.64 3.99
N ALA A 156 -4.81 -20.97 3.22
CA ALA A 156 -6.14 -20.42 3.43
C ALA A 156 -6.60 -20.70 4.87
N PRO A 157 -7.29 -19.75 5.53
CA PRO A 157 -7.85 -19.99 6.84
C PRO A 157 -8.77 -21.22 6.81
N VAL A 158 -8.48 -22.22 7.63
CA VAL A 158 -9.35 -23.41 7.74
C VAL A 158 -10.64 -22.98 8.43
N PRO A 159 -11.80 -23.07 7.78
CA PRO A 159 -13.08 -22.78 8.45
C PRO A 159 -13.27 -23.76 9.61
N GLY A 160 -13.45 -23.26 10.83
CA GLY A 160 -13.94 -24.08 11.93
C GLY A 160 -13.03 -24.31 13.13
N ARG A 161 -11.79 -23.83 13.18
CA ARG A 161 -11.01 -23.86 14.44
C ARG A 161 -11.33 -22.64 15.29
N ARG A 162 -12.43 -22.70 16.06
CA ARG A 162 -12.59 -21.83 17.24
C ARG A 162 -11.41 -22.11 18.18
N ARG A 163 -10.61 -21.08 18.46
CA ARG A 163 -9.63 -21.15 19.56
C ARG A 163 -10.41 -21.45 20.84
N ALA A 164 -10.13 -22.61 21.44
CA ALA A 164 -10.64 -22.91 22.78
C ALA A 164 -10.18 -21.79 23.72
N ARG A 165 -11.12 -21.08 24.34
CA ARG A 165 -10.82 -20.14 25.42
C ARG A 165 -10.21 -20.99 26.56
N LYS A 166 -8.93 -20.75 26.87
CA LYS A 166 -8.36 -21.21 28.13
C LYS A 166 -9.13 -20.52 29.25
N ARG A 167 -9.77 -21.33 30.09
CA ARG A 167 -10.30 -20.91 31.39
C ARG A 167 -9.17 -20.65 32.36
#